data_0f04d478fd7a8408644cd946ebaed445
#
_entry.id   0f04d478fd7a8408644cd946ebaed445
#
_cell.length_a   1.000
_cell.length_b   1.000
_cell.length_c   1.000
_cell.angle_alpha   90.00
_cell.angle_beta   90.00
_cell.angle_gamma   90.00
#
_symmetry.space_group_name_H-M   'P 1'
#
loop_
_entity.id
_entity.type
_entity.pdbx_description
1 polymer ?
#
loop_
_entity_poly.entity_id
_entity_poly.type
_entity_poly.pdbx_seq_one_letter_code
_entity_poly.pdbx_strand_id
1 'polypeptide(L)'
;KENTFKVLQDVLDEVLTLFPSRYIHIGGDECPKENWKRCAQCQQRMKDEHLKDEHELQSYFIQRVEKYLNGKGRRIIGWDEILEGGLAPNATVMSWRGEQGGIDAAKQNHDVIMTPGNPVYFDHSQSTNEDSVTIGGYNPIEKVYAYEPIPKELNEDQAKHILGAQANMWAEYMAYPSKVEYHLFPRIAALSEVLWSPKESKSWENFQIRLNTLFKRYDLMKINYSKAYFDLKTSVLPSANYNGVQWKLETKLKSGMIKYQADDNKKISTYLLPVKVNKSSVLKGFFYNGTKLESVVTEKFHFNKATGKKITLTKAASPNYPGDGAFTLVNGVINEKGLGKSREFLGFSGDDCEVEIDLGNITDVKNVIVHGLTEKGSWIYPHKNIELKISNDGENFNDVSFDVATEIVGNQHLRTSLILKDEKTTTRYLKITIRNYGTIPSGMAGAGHKAWLFVDEIEVN
;
A
#
# COMPACT_ATOMS: atom_id res chain seq x y z
N LYS A 1 -29.15 0.34 25.52
CA LYS A 1 -30.51 0.72 26.02
C LYS A 1 -31.56 0.14 25.07
N GLU A 2 -32.75 -0.19 25.58
CA GLU A 2 -33.85 -0.71 24.73
C GLU A 2 -34.24 0.29 23.64
N ASN A 3 -34.20 1.59 23.94
CA ASN A 3 -34.45 2.62 22.95
C ASN A 3 -33.52 2.56 21.73
N THR A 4 -32.30 2.08 21.87
CA THR A 4 -31.36 1.88 20.75
C THR A 4 -31.94 0.87 19.74
N PHE A 5 -32.47 -0.25 20.24
CA PHE A 5 -33.10 -1.26 19.37
C PHE A 5 -34.36 -0.71 18.69
N LYS A 6 -35.19 0.06 19.42
CA LYS A 6 -36.38 0.68 18.85
C LYS A 6 -36.03 1.60 17.69
N VAL A 7 -35.07 2.51 17.88
CA VAL A 7 -34.63 3.43 16.80
C VAL A 7 -34.08 2.65 15.60
N LEU A 8 -33.29 1.58 15.83
CA LEU A 8 -32.78 0.75 14.74
C LEU A 8 -33.91 0.02 14.00
N GLN A 9 -34.91 -0.47 14.72
CA GLN A 9 -36.06 -1.14 14.13
C GLN A 9 -36.89 -0.17 13.26
N ASP A 10 -37.09 1.05 13.72
CA ASP A 10 -37.78 2.09 12.94
C ASP A 10 -37.02 2.39 11.63
N VAL A 11 -35.70 2.53 11.69
CA VAL A 11 -34.82 2.70 10.49
C VAL A 11 -34.88 1.47 9.58
N LEU A 12 -34.77 0.27 10.14
CA LEU A 12 -34.81 -0.96 9.37
C LEU A 12 -36.17 -1.17 8.68
N ASP A 13 -37.29 -0.82 9.33
CA ASP A 13 -38.62 -0.90 8.72
C ASP A 13 -38.69 -0.03 7.47
N GLU A 14 -38.14 1.19 7.48
CA GLU A 14 -38.06 2.04 6.30
C GLU A 14 -37.16 1.43 5.20
N VAL A 15 -35.97 0.96 5.56
CA VAL A 15 -35.05 0.27 4.63
C VAL A 15 -35.72 -0.91 3.94
N LEU A 16 -36.50 -1.71 4.69
CA LEU A 16 -37.17 -2.88 4.13
C LEU A 16 -38.25 -2.52 3.10
N THR A 17 -38.80 -1.32 3.13
CA THR A 17 -39.73 -0.85 2.09
C THR A 17 -39.02 -0.44 0.81
N LEU A 18 -37.78 0.05 0.92
CA LEU A 18 -36.99 0.54 -0.20
C LEU A 18 -36.22 -0.58 -0.92
N PHE A 19 -35.77 -1.58 -0.17
CA PHE A 19 -34.94 -2.68 -0.68
C PHE A 19 -35.63 -4.04 -0.53
N PRO A 20 -36.05 -4.67 -1.63
CA PRO A 20 -36.76 -5.94 -1.61
C PRO A 20 -35.87 -7.17 -1.37
N SER A 21 -34.54 -7.00 -1.26
CA SER A 21 -33.58 -8.07 -1.08
C SER A 21 -33.92 -8.92 0.15
N ARG A 22 -33.73 -10.24 0.03
CA ARG A 22 -33.79 -11.17 1.16
C ARG A 22 -32.70 -10.88 2.19
N TYR A 23 -31.58 -10.30 1.78
CA TYR A 23 -30.43 -10.05 2.63
C TYR A 23 -30.33 -8.56 2.97
N ILE A 24 -30.03 -8.28 4.24
CA ILE A 24 -29.75 -6.93 4.75
C ILE A 24 -28.37 -6.97 5.38
N HIS A 25 -27.44 -6.17 4.87
CA HIS A 25 -26.12 -6.04 5.44
C HIS A 25 -26.18 -5.09 6.63
N ILE A 26 -25.70 -5.54 7.78
CA ILE A 26 -25.80 -4.82 9.06
C ILE A 26 -24.46 -4.26 9.55
N GLY A 27 -23.37 -4.40 8.79
CA GLY A 27 -22.02 -4.03 9.24
C GLY A 27 -21.46 -5.02 10.24
N GLY A 28 -21.10 -4.55 11.42
CA GLY A 28 -20.57 -5.34 12.52
C GLY A 28 -19.05 -5.26 12.69
N ASP A 29 -18.40 -4.51 11.82
CA ASP A 29 -16.96 -4.28 11.75
C ASP A 29 -16.46 -3.23 12.74
N GLU A 30 -15.17 -3.31 13.05
CA GLU A 30 -14.36 -2.28 13.71
C GLU A 30 -15.00 -1.62 14.94
N CYS A 31 -15.67 -2.41 15.78
CA CYS A 31 -16.33 -1.93 16.99
C CYS A 31 -15.36 -1.93 18.19
N PRO A 32 -14.78 -0.78 18.59
CA PRO A 32 -13.88 -0.71 19.74
C PRO A 32 -14.64 -0.90 21.05
N LYS A 33 -14.09 -1.71 21.95
CA LYS A 33 -14.74 -2.16 23.20
C LYS A 33 -14.41 -1.26 24.41
N GLU A 34 -13.46 -0.33 24.30
CA GLU A 34 -12.94 0.45 25.43
C GLU A 34 -14.02 1.26 26.14
N ASN A 35 -14.95 1.85 25.38
CA ASN A 35 -16.06 2.58 25.96
C ASN A 35 -17.06 1.67 26.69
N TRP A 36 -17.26 0.45 26.18
CA TRP A 36 -18.18 -0.51 26.80
C TRP A 36 -17.61 -1.03 28.12
N LYS A 37 -16.31 -1.24 28.22
CA LYS A 37 -15.61 -1.61 29.47
C LYS A 37 -15.81 -0.61 30.59
N ARG A 38 -15.95 0.68 30.28
CA ARG A 38 -16.11 1.78 31.23
C ARG A 38 -17.56 2.19 31.45
N CYS A 39 -18.50 1.72 30.62
CA CYS A 39 -19.90 2.11 30.65
C CYS A 39 -20.67 1.24 31.67
N ALA A 40 -21.09 1.83 32.79
CA ALA A 40 -21.84 1.11 33.83
C ALA A 40 -23.11 0.42 33.29
N GLN A 41 -23.79 1.02 32.31
CA GLN A 41 -25.00 0.44 31.70
C GLN A 41 -24.66 -0.77 30.81
N CYS A 42 -23.51 -0.73 30.10
CA CYS A 42 -23.03 -1.88 29.32
C CYS A 42 -22.64 -3.03 30.23
N GLN A 43 -21.92 -2.73 31.30
CA GLN A 43 -21.51 -3.74 32.30
C GLN A 43 -22.72 -4.33 33.03
N GLN A 44 -23.76 -3.51 33.33
CA GLN A 44 -25.00 -4.04 33.92
C GLN A 44 -25.74 -4.94 32.93
N ARG A 45 -25.85 -4.54 31.64
CA ARG A 45 -26.46 -5.39 30.59
C ARG A 45 -25.75 -6.74 30.49
N MET A 46 -24.43 -6.74 30.51
CA MET A 46 -23.66 -8.01 30.47
C MET A 46 -23.99 -8.92 31.65
N LYS A 47 -24.15 -8.37 32.86
CA LYS A 47 -24.60 -9.15 34.04
C LYS A 47 -26.02 -9.68 33.87
N ASP A 48 -26.94 -8.85 33.42
CA ASP A 48 -28.37 -9.20 33.26
C ASP A 48 -28.58 -10.31 32.21
N GLU A 49 -27.76 -10.28 31.14
CA GLU A 49 -27.84 -11.26 30.04
C GLU A 49 -26.82 -12.42 30.18
N HIS A 50 -26.06 -12.46 31.29
CA HIS A 50 -25.03 -13.47 31.59
C HIS A 50 -23.92 -13.56 30.53
N LEU A 51 -23.51 -12.41 29.96
CA LEU A 51 -22.46 -12.30 28.97
C LEU A 51 -21.08 -12.19 29.65
N LYS A 52 -20.07 -12.87 29.08
CA LYS A 52 -18.73 -12.97 29.69
C LYS A 52 -17.89 -11.70 29.46
N ASP A 53 -18.01 -11.13 28.28
CA ASP A 53 -17.18 -10.00 27.84
C ASP A 53 -17.90 -9.11 26.80
N GLU A 54 -17.22 -8.08 26.36
CA GLU A 54 -17.73 -7.13 25.39
C GLU A 54 -17.90 -7.71 23.97
N HIS A 55 -17.23 -8.83 23.62
CA HIS A 55 -17.47 -9.56 22.38
C HIS A 55 -18.82 -10.28 22.41
N GLU A 56 -19.16 -10.90 23.53
CA GLU A 56 -20.48 -11.48 23.72
C GLU A 56 -21.58 -10.40 23.78
N LEU A 57 -21.27 -9.19 24.28
CA LEU A 57 -22.19 -8.06 24.22
C LEU A 57 -22.45 -7.59 22.77
N GLN A 58 -21.43 -7.61 21.90
CA GLN A 58 -21.61 -7.35 20.47
C GLN A 58 -22.45 -8.43 19.81
N SER A 59 -22.15 -9.70 20.09
CA SER A 59 -22.95 -10.83 19.61
C SER A 59 -24.41 -10.74 20.03
N TYR A 60 -24.69 -10.44 21.30
CA TYR A 60 -26.04 -10.20 21.82
C TYR A 60 -26.77 -9.10 21.02
N PHE A 61 -26.08 -7.98 20.73
CA PHE A 61 -26.66 -6.92 19.93
C PHE A 61 -27.01 -7.40 18.53
N ILE A 62 -26.11 -8.09 17.85
CA ILE A 62 -26.29 -8.63 16.50
C ILE A 62 -27.43 -9.65 16.46
N GLN A 63 -27.48 -10.57 17.42
CA GLN A 63 -28.56 -11.57 17.51
C GLN A 63 -29.93 -10.93 17.70
N ARG A 64 -30.03 -9.83 18.45
CA ARG A 64 -31.29 -9.08 18.59
C ARG A 64 -31.73 -8.41 17.28
N VAL A 65 -30.79 -7.87 16.52
CA VAL A 65 -31.06 -7.31 15.19
C VAL A 65 -31.45 -8.41 14.22
N GLU A 66 -30.74 -9.52 14.23
CA GLU A 66 -31.08 -10.70 13.41
C GLU A 66 -32.49 -11.22 13.70
N LYS A 67 -32.82 -11.42 14.97
CA LYS A 67 -34.16 -11.90 15.37
C LYS A 67 -35.27 -10.98 14.83
N TYR A 68 -35.05 -9.67 14.88
CA TYR A 68 -35.99 -8.69 14.34
C TYR A 68 -36.15 -8.84 12.82
N LEU A 69 -35.05 -8.88 12.08
CA LEU A 69 -35.04 -9.02 10.62
C LEU A 69 -35.57 -10.39 10.15
N ASN A 70 -35.27 -11.46 10.86
CA ASN A 70 -35.82 -12.79 10.59
C ASN A 70 -37.35 -12.78 10.75
N GLY A 71 -37.90 -12.08 11.77
CA GLY A 71 -39.33 -11.87 11.93
C GLY A 71 -40.01 -11.11 10.79
N LYS A 72 -39.23 -10.35 10.00
CA LYS A 72 -39.66 -9.67 8.77
C LYS A 72 -39.35 -10.48 7.49
N GLY A 73 -38.92 -11.72 7.61
CA GLY A 73 -38.58 -12.61 6.48
C GLY A 73 -37.26 -12.27 5.80
N ARG A 74 -36.35 -11.54 6.47
CA ARG A 74 -35.02 -11.17 5.97
C ARG A 74 -33.91 -11.93 6.68
N ARG A 75 -32.76 -12.09 6.03
CA ARG A 75 -31.52 -12.63 6.61
C ARG A 75 -30.49 -11.51 6.75
N ILE A 76 -29.64 -11.60 7.76
CA ILE A 76 -28.53 -10.65 7.91
C ILE A 76 -27.29 -11.11 7.15
N ILE A 77 -26.51 -10.14 6.70
CA ILE A 77 -25.10 -10.29 6.33
C ILE A 77 -24.31 -9.35 7.24
N GLY A 78 -23.15 -9.77 7.72
CA GLY A 78 -22.23 -8.91 8.46
C GLY A 78 -20.78 -9.20 8.11
N TRP A 79 -19.91 -8.24 8.38
CA TRP A 79 -18.47 -8.44 8.27
C TRP A 79 -18.00 -9.50 9.27
N ASP A 80 -16.83 -10.10 9.02
CA ASP A 80 -16.39 -11.30 9.76
C ASP A 80 -16.16 -11.07 11.26
N GLU A 81 -16.17 -9.85 11.77
CA GLU A 81 -16.19 -9.55 13.20
C GLU A 81 -17.48 -10.00 13.91
N ILE A 82 -18.56 -10.27 13.17
CA ILE A 82 -19.76 -10.86 13.78
C ILE A 82 -19.56 -12.28 14.30
N LEU A 83 -18.44 -12.94 13.96
CA LEU A 83 -18.01 -14.21 14.56
C LEU A 83 -17.56 -14.04 16.02
N GLU A 84 -17.13 -12.84 16.40
CA GLU A 84 -16.60 -12.56 17.73
C GLU A 84 -17.71 -12.62 18.79
N GLY A 85 -17.50 -13.41 19.84
CA GLY A 85 -18.50 -13.61 20.91
C GLY A 85 -19.67 -14.53 20.56
N GLY A 86 -19.64 -15.17 19.38
CA GLY A 86 -20.65 -16.14 18.92
C GLY A 86 -21.50 -15.61 17.77
N LEU A 87 -21.58 -16.40 16.70
CA LEU A 87 -22.31 -16.05 15.50
C LEU A 87 -23.83 -16.18 15.69
N ALA A 88 -24.59 -15.22 15.15
CA ALA A 88 -26.05 -15.29 15.14
C ALA A 88 -26.53 -16.43 14.21
N PRO A 89 -27.59 -17.19 14.58
CA PRO A 89 -27.89 -18.51 14.00
C PRO A 89 -28.09 -18.59 12.48
N ASN A 90 -28.57 -17.52 11.84
CA ASN A 90 -28.86 -17.51 10.41
C ASN A 90 -28.03 -16.43 9.66
N ALA A 91 -26.99 -15.93 10.30
CA ALA A 91 -26.14 -14.88 9.71
C ALA A 91 -25.32 -15.42 8.55
N THR A 92 -25.17 -14.61 7.50
CA THR A 92 -24.20 -14.79 6.44
C THR A 92 -22.98 -13.93 6.75
N VAL A 93 -21.78 -14.46 6.57
CA VAL A 93 -20.53 -13.77 6.91
C VAL A 93 -19.85 -13.25 5.65
N MET A 94 -19.46 -11.97 5.67
CA MET A 94 -18.58 -11.35 4.68
C MET A 94 -17.14 -11.30 5.23
N SER A 95 -16.24 -12.14 4.66
CA SER A 95 -14.87 -12.28 5.16
C SER A 95 -13.92 -11.30 4.46
N TRP A 96 -13.57 -10.20 5.13
CA TRP A 96 -12.77 -9.12 4.55
C TRP A 96 -11.34 -9.04 5.10
N ARG A 97 -11.13 -9.42 6.36
CA ARG A 97 -9.79 -9.42 7.00
C ARG A 97 -8.86 -10.51 6.47
N GLY A 98 -9.34 -11.32 5.55
CA GLY A 98 -8.66 -12.45 4.92
C GLY A 98 -9.66 -13.59 4.68
N GLU A 99 -9.17 -14.81 4.54
CA GLU A 99 -10.01 -15.98 4.28
C GLU A 99 -10.46 -16.68 5.57
N GLN A 100 -9.77 -16.45 6.70
CA GLN A 100 -9.99 -17.21 7.94
C GLN A 100 -11.41 -17.05 8.48
N GLY A 101 -11.97 -15.84 8.49
CA GLY A 101 -13.34 -15.61 8.93
C GLY A 101 -14.36 -16.42 8.11
N GLY A 102 -14.15 -16.49 6.79
CA GLY A 102 -14.99 -17.31 5.91
C GLY A 102 -14.84 -18.81 6.18
N ILE A 103 -13.61 -19.29 6.40
CA ILE A 103 -13.34 -20.68 6.77
C ILE A 103 -14.05 -21.04 8.08
N ASP A 104 -13.95 -20.19 9.08
CA ASP A 104 -14.54 -20.43 10.40
C ASP A 104 -16.07 -20.42 10.35
N ALA A 105 -16.67 -19.53 9.55
CA ALA A 105 -18.12 -19.50 9.34
C ALA A 105 -18.63 -20.72 8.57
N ALA A 106 -17.97 -21.11 7.47
CA ALA A 106 -18.33 -22.27 6.66
C ALA A 106 -18.25 -23.59 7.47
N LYS A 107 -17.25 -23.73 8.35
CA LYS A 107 -17.14 -24.88 9.28
C LYS A 107 -18.27 -24.93 10.31
N GLN A 108 -18.93 -23.80 10.57
CA GLN A 108 -20.11 -23.72 11.43
C GLN A 108 -21.42 -23.82 10.64
N ASN A 109 -21.37 -24.18 9.35
CA ASN A 109 -22.51 -24.29 8.42
C ASN A 109 -23.21 -22.94 8.16
N HIS A 110 -22.46 -21.83 8.17
CA HIS A 110 -22.97 -20.51 7.79
C HIS A 110 -22.55 -20.16 6.36
N ASP A 111 -23.47 -19.53 5.64
CA ASP A 111 -23.19 -19.03 4.30
C ASP A 111 -22.15 -17.89 4.37
N VAL A 112 -21.28 -17.84 3.35
CA VAL A 112 -20.13 -16.92 3.30
C VAL A 112 -20.03 -16.25 1.94
N ILE A 113 -19.73 -14.95 1.95
CA ILE A 113 -19.26 -14.21 0.79
C ILE A 113 -17.81 -13.83 1.04
N MET A 114 -16.90 -14.28 0.18
CA MET A 114 -15.48 -13.99 0.32
C MET A 114 -15.16 -12.60 -0.23
N THR A 115 -14.61 -11.73 0.62
CA THR A 115 -14.27 -10.36 0.27
C THR A 115 -12.88 -9.95 0.77
N PRO A 116 -11.86 -10.85 0.76
CA PRO A 116 -10.59 -10.54 1.39
C PRO A 116 -9.95 -9.30 0.77
N GLY A 117 -9.46 -8.38 1.62
CA GLY A 117 -8.83 -7.14 1.17
C GLY A 117 -7.69 -7.40 0.17
N ASN A 118 -7.01 -8.52 0.32
CA ASN A 118 -6.07 -9.06 -0.63
C ASN A 118 -6.62 -10.41 -1.17
N PRO A 119 -7.08 -10.51 -2.47
CA PRO A 119 -6.80 -9.55 -3.56
C PRO A 119 -8.01 -8.74 -4.09
N VAL A 120 -9.15 -8.69 -3.37
CA VAL A 120 -10.40 -8.18 -3.97
C VAL A 120 -10.84 -6.80 -3.48
N TYR A 121 -10.00 -6.07 -2.74
CA TYR A 121 -10.21 -4.64 -2.51
C TYR A 121 -9.66 -3.85 -3.71
N PHE A 122 -10.57 -3.28 -4.49
CA PHE A 122 -10.23 -2.56 -5.71
C PHE A 122 -9.92 -1.07 -5.50
N ASP A 123 -10.08 -0.56 -4.30
CA ASP A 123 -9.51 0.71 -3.85
C ASP A 123 -7.99 0.64 -3.64
N HIS A 124 -7.42 -0.57 -3.50
CA HIS A 124 -5.97 -0.78 -3.48
C HIS A 124 -5.33 -0.47 -4.83
N SER A 125 -4.07 -0.07 -4.80
CA SER A 125 -3.25 0.15 -5.99
C SER A 125 -3.18 -1.10 -6.88
N GLN A 126 -3.16 -0.91 -8.18
CA GLN A 126 -2.93 -1.98 -9.16
C GLN A 126 -1.63 -1.80 -9.95
N SER A 127 -0.96 -0.68 -9.75
CA SER A 127 0.34 -0.34 -10.31
C SER A 127 1.34 -0.02 -9.20
N THR A 128 2.61 -0.30 -9.42
CA THR A 128 3.72 0.22 -8.60
C THR A 128 4.13 1.63 -9.01
N ASN A 129 3.59 2.12 -10.14
CA ASN A 129 3.84 3.45 -10.68
C ASN A 129 2.62 4.38 -10.49
N GLU A 130 1.79 4.14 -9.46
CA GLU A 130 0.67 5.03 -9.17
C GLU A 130 1.17 6.47 -8.98
N ASP A 131 0.42 7.41 -9.58
CA ASP A 131 0.73 8.84 -9.56
C ASP A 131 -0.25 9.64 -8.67
N SER A 132 -1.17 8.94 -8.02
CA SER A 132 -2.17 9.54 -7.15
C SER A 132 -2.35 8.74 -5.87
N VAL A 133 -2.83 9.42 -4.81
CA VAL A 133 -3.08 8.78 -3.52
C VAL A 133 -4.10 7.66 -3.65
N THR A 134 -3.77 6.49 -3.10
CA THR A 134 -4.66 5.33 -2.92
C THR A 134 -4.61 4.90 -1.46
N ILE A 135 -5.61 4.16 -1.01
CA ILE A 135 -5.52 3.44 0.26
C ILE A 135 -4.46 2.33 0.17
N GLY A 136 -3.97 1.84 1.28
CA GLY A 136 -2.93 0.79 1.35
C GLY A 136 -3.18 -0.42 0.46
N GLY A 137 -2.15 -1.24 0.27
CA GLY A 137 -2.25 -2.50 -0.47
C GLY A 137 -1.94 -2.42 -1.96
N TYR A 138 -1.71 -3.62 -2.54
CA TYR A 138 -1.37 -3.77 -3.96
C TYR A 138 -2.05 -5.03 -4.52
N ASN A 139 -3.05 -4.81 -5.37
CA ASN A 139 -3.89 -5.85 -5.98
C ASN A 139 -3.87 -5.72 -7.52
N PRO A 140 -2.81 -6.18 -8.20
CA PRO A 140 -2.74 -6.20 -9.66
C PRO A 140 -3.70 -7.24 -10.24
N ILE A 141 -4.04 -7.10 -11.52
CA ILE A 141 -5.02 -7.96 -12.20
C ILE A 141 -4.66 -9.45 -12.15
N GLU A 142 -3.36 -9.79 -12.19
CA GLU A 142 -2.87 -11.16 -12.12
C GLU A 142 -3.25 -11.82 -10.79
N LYS A 143 -3.14 -11.05 -9.71
CA LYS A 143 -3.44 -11.51 -8.36
C LYS A 143 -4.95 -11.74 -8.18
N VAL A 144 -5.75 -10.85 -8.76
CA VAL A 144 -7.22 -11.03 -8.79
C VAL A 144 -7.60 -12.28 -9.60
N TYR A 145 -6.99 -12.49 -10.78
CA TYR A 145 -7.28 -13.67 -11.61
C TYR A 145 -6.81 -14.98 -10.98
N ALA A 146 -5.72 -14.96 -10.21
CA ALA A 146 -5.20 -16.13 -9.50
C ALA A 146 -6.01 -16.50 -8.27
N TYR A 147 -6.93 -15.64 -7.84
CA TYR A 147 -7.74 -15.88 -6.65
C TYR A 147 -8.63 -17.10 -6.81
N GLU A 148 -8.78 -17.87 -5.73
CA GLU A 148 -9.71 -18.98 -5.62
C GLU A 148 -10.64 -18.72 -4.43
N PRO A 149 -11.94 -18.45 -4.67
CA PRO A 149 -12.89 -18.13 -3.59
C PRO A 149 -13.14 -19.24 -2.61
N ILE A 150 -12.92 -20.51 -2.98
CA ILE A 150 -13.11 -21.65 -2.10
C ILE A 150 -11.77 -22.05 -1.47
N PRO A 151 -11.55 -21.78 -0.16
CA PRO A 151 -10.33 -22.17 0.53
C PRO A 151 -10.11 -23.69 0.54
N LYS A 152 -8.84 -24.09 0.43
CA LYS A 152 -8.44 -25.51 0.39
C LYS A 152 -8.69 -26.24 1.71
N GLU A 153 -8.82 -25.51 2.80
CA GLU A 153 -9.08 -25.99 4.16
C GLU A 153 -10.50 -26.50 4.37
N LEU A 154 -11.40 -26.26 3.42
CA LEU A 154 -12.79 -26.68 3.47
C LEU A 154 -12.97 -28.02 2.75
N ASN A 155 -13.72 -28.93 3.37
CA ASN A 155 -14.23 -30.15 2.70
C ASN A 155 -15.42 -29.80 1.77
N GLU A 156 -15.88 -30.77 0.99
CA GLU A 156 -16.95 -30.56 0.00
C GLU A 156 -18.26 -30.04 0.59
N ASP A 157 -18.62 -30.44 1.80
CA ASP A 157 -19.86 -29.99 2.44
C ASP A 157 -19.71 -28.54 2.95
N GLN A 158 -18.59 -28.23 3.55
CA GLN A 158 -18.28 -26.89 4.01
C GLN A 158 -18.13 -25.90 2.83
N ALA A 159 -17.53 -26.33 1.73
CA ALA A 159 -17.36 -25.53 0.52
C ALA A 159 -18.69 -25.07 -0.10
N LYS A 160 -19.79 -25.83 0.10
CA LYS A 160 -21.14 -25.44 -0.35
C LYS A 160 -21.66 -24.15 0.29
N HIS A 161 -21.11 -23.77 1.45
CA HIS A 161 -21.44 -22.53 2.13
C HIS A 161 -20.75 -21.31 1.54
N ILE A 162 -19.73 -21.48 0.69
CA ILE A 162 -19.12 -20.36 -0.02
C ILE A 162 -20.01 -19.98 -1.20
N LEU A 163 -20.80 -18.92 -1.04
CA LEU A 163 -21.74 -18.44 -2.07
C LEU A 163 -21.02 -17.80 -3.27
N GLY A 164 -19.79 -17.36 -3.07
CA GLY A 164 -18.97 -16.67 -4.06
C GLY A 164 -18.07 -15.61 -3.43
N ALA A 165 -17.66 -14.64 -4.25
CA ALA A 165 -16.84 -13.52 -3.78
C ALA A 165 -17.36 -12.17 -4.31
N GLN A 166 -16.95 -11.10 -3.62
CA GLN A 166 -17.25 -9.73 -3.98
C GLN A 166 -15.98 -8.90 -3.93
N ALA A 167 -15.81 -8.00 -4.90
CA ALA A 167 -14.82 -6.94 -4.81
C ALA A 167 -15.40 -5.74 -4.07
N ASN A 168 -14.62 -5.16 -3.17
CA ASN A 168 -14.97 -3.92 -2.49
C ASN A 168 -14.16 -2.76 -3.07
N MET A 169 -14.76 -1.58 -3.13
CA MET A 169 -14.13 -0.37 -3.60
C MET A 169 -14.59 0.81 -2.73
N TRP A 170 -13.80 1.12 -1.71
CA TRP A 170 -14.06 2.19 -0.77
C TRP A 170 -13.66 3.53 -1.37
N ALA A 171 -14.46 4.57 -1.10
CA ALA A 171 -14.40 5.81 -1.88
C ALA A 171 -13.58 6.94 -1.23
N GLU A 172 -12.85 6.69 -0.15
CA GLU A 172 -12.09 7.71 0.59
C GLU A 172 -11.15 8.53 -0.30
N TYR A 173 -10.59 7.89 -1.32
CA TYR A 173 -9.65 8.52 -2.27
C TYR A 173 -10.18 8.58 -3.70
N MET A 174 -11.52 8.41 -3.89
CA MET A 174 -12.16 8.39 -5.22
C MET A 174 -13.04 9.60 -5.43
N ALA A 175 -12.42 10.75 -5.68
CA ALA A 175 -13.11 12.03 -5.77
C ALA A 175 -14.00 12.20 -7.01
N TYR A 176 -13.86 11.35 -8.05
CA TYR A 176 -14.59 11.50 -9.31
C TYR A 176 -14.77 10.16 -10.04
N PRO A 177 -15.82 10.02 -10.89
CA PRO A 177 -16.19 8.74 -11.53
C PRO A 177 -15.08 8.10 -12.35
N SER A 178 -14.28 8.87 -13.09
CA SER A 178 -13.19 8.32 -13.90
C SER A 178 -12.09 7.66 -13.07
N LYS A 179 -11.92 8.04 -11.80
CA LYS A 179 -11.02 7.33 -10.87
C LYS A 179 -11.61 5.99 -10.43
N VAL A 180 -12.94 5.93 -10.26
CA VAL A 180 -13.66 4.68 -10.01
C VAL A 180 -13.46 3.71 -11.18
N GLU A 181 -13.64 4.17 -12.42
CA GLU A 181 -13.39 3.38 -13.62
C GLU A 181 -11.94 2.86 -13.67
N TYR A 182 -10.97 3.73 -13.40
CA TYR A 182 -9.55 3.36 -13.35
C TYR A 182 -9.29 2.23 -12.36
N HIS A 183 -9.87 2.30 -11.18
CA HIS A 183 -9.68 1.27 -10.15
C HIS A 183 -10.46 -0.02 -10.44
N LEU A 184 -11.63 0.08 -11.05
CA LEU A 184 -12.49 -1.07 -11.34
C LEU A 184 -11.97 -1.90 -12.52
N PHE A 185 -11.64 -1.23 -13.63
CA PHE A 185 -11.23 -1.91 -14.87
C PHE A 185 -9.71 -1.97 -15.01
N PRO A 186 -9.16 -3.13 -15.48
CA PRO A 186 -9.83 -4.34 -15.95
C PRO A 186 -10.05 -5.41 -14.85
N ARG A 187 -9.75 -5.14 -13.57
CA ARG A 187 -9.79 -6.14 -12.49
C ARG A 187 -11.15 -6.80 -12.33
N ILE A 188 -12.24 -6.06 -12.54
CA ILE A 188 -13.59 -6.63 -12.46
C ILE A 188 -13.81 -7.72 -13.52
N ALA A 189 -13.22 -7.60 -14.71
CA ALA A 189 -13.29 -8.64 -15.72
C ALA A 189 -12.55 -9.92 -15.31
N ALA A 190 -11.40 -9.76 -14.61
CA ALA A 190 -10.66 -10.89 -14.04
C ALA A 190 -11.49 -11.60 -12.96
N LEU A 191 -12.06 -10.85 -12.02
CA LEU A 191 -12.91 -11.41 -10.98
C LEU A 191 -14.18 -12.07 -11.56
N SER A 192 -14.78 -11.45 -12.57
CA SER A 192 -15.96 -12.03 -13.25
C SER A 192 -15.64 -13.40 -13.84
N GLU A 193 -14.50 -13.57 -14.50
CA GLU A 193 -14.09 -14.88 -15.02
C GLU A 193 -13.81 -15.89 -13.92
N VAL A 194 -13.17 -15.45 -12.84
CA VAL A 194 -12.93 -16.29 -11.64
C VAL A 194 -14.24 -16.85 -11.07
N LEU A 195 -15.30 -16.03 -11.04
CA LEU A 195 -16.57 -16.39 -10.42
C LEU A 195 -17.53 -17.14 -11.35
N TRP A 196 -17.45 -16.94 -12.66
CA TRP A 196 -18.38 -17.51 -13.63
C TRP A 196 -17.84 -18.75 -14.35
N SER A 197 -16.53 -19.00 -14.29
CA SER A 197 -15.89 -20.12 -14.97
C SER A 197 -15.52 -21.22 -13.99
N PRO A 198 -15.71 -22.50 -14.36
CA PRO A 198 -15.15 -23.60 -13.59
C PRO A 198 -13.63 -23.44 -13.47
N LYS A 199 -13.09 -23.82 -12.31
CA LYS A 199 -11.67 -23.67 -11.99
C LYS A 199 -10.75 -24.28 -13.06
N GLU A 200 -11.13 -25.44 -13.60
CA GLU A 200 -10.40 -26.20 -14.60
C GLU A 200 -10.35 -25.49 -15.96
N SER A 201 -11.29 -24.59 -16.21
CA SER A 201 -11.38 -23.81 -17.45
C SER A 201 -10.63 -22.51 -17.41
N LYS A 202 -10.11 -22.10 -16.23
CA LYS A 202 -9.36 -20.86 -16.09
C LYS A 202 -7.95 -21.01 -16.69
N SER A 203 -7.56 -20.06 -17.54
CA SER A 203 -6.20 -19.99 -18.11
C SER A 203 -5.78 -18.53 -18.20
N TRP A 204 -4.76 -18.17 -17.46
CA TRP A 204 -4.19 -16.82 -17.50
C TRP A 204 -3.75 -16.43 -18.90
N GLU A 205 -3.10 -17.33 -19.63
CA GLU A 205 -2.64 -17.11 -20.99
C GLU A 205 -3.80 -16.78 -21.94
N ASN A 206 -4.89 -17.56 -21.88
CA ASN A 206 -6.08 -17.31 -22.67
C ASN A 206 -6.79 -16.02 -22.25
N PHE A 207 -6.83 -15.71 -20.96
CA PHE A 207 -7.38 -14.45 -20.44
C PHE A 207 -6.59 -13.26 -20.99
N GLN A 208 -5.26 -13.31 -20.98
CA GLN A 208 -4.41 -12.25 -21.53
C GLN A 208 -4.69 -11.97 -23.02
N ILE A 209 -4.95 -13.02 -23.81
CA ILE A 209 -5.33 -12.85 -25.24
C ILE A 209 -6.66 -12.09 -25.35
N ARG A 210 -7.66 -12.49 -24.59
CA ARG A 210 -8.99 -11.86 -24.60
C ARG A 210 -8.96 -10.45 -24.01
N LEU A 211 -8.08 -10.18 -23.06
CA LEU A 211 -7.89 -8.86 -22.45
C LEU A 211 -7.54 -7.79 -23.48
N ASN A 212 -6.74 -8.15 -24.52
CA ASN A 212 -6.45 -7.23 -25.62
C ASN A 212 -7.71 -6.80 -26.40
N THR A 213 -8.67 -7.71 -26.56
CA THR A 213 -9.96 -7.37 -27.17
C THR A 213 -10.83 -6.54 -26.24
N LEU A 214 -10.76 -6.83 -24.95
CA LEU A 214 -11.50 -6.09 -23.93
C LEU A 214 -11.02 -4.64 -23.85
N PHE A 215 -9.72 -4.40 -23.89
CA PHE A 215 -9.17 -3.04 -23.94
C PHE A 215 -9.68 -2.24 -25.14
N LYS A 216 -9.80 -2.85 -26.33
CA LYS A 216 -10.40 -2.19 -27.50
C LYS A 216 -11.85 -1.80 -27.27
N ARG A 217 -12.61 -2.64 -26.53
CA ARG A 217 -13.99 -2.32 -26.15
C ARG A 217 -14.04 -1.18 -25.15
N TYR A 218 -13.14 -1.14 -24.17
CA TYR A 218 -13.03 -0.05 -23.22
C TYR A 218 -12.67 1.27 -23.91
N ASP A 219 -11.72 1.24 -24.86
CA ASP A 219 -11.38 2.40 -25.69
C ASP A 219 -12.61 2.93 -26.46
N LEU A 220 -13.41 2.02 -27.08
CA LEU A 220 -14.63 2.37 -27.80
C LEU A 220 -15.70 2.97 -26.87
N MET A 221 -15.83 2.43 -25.67
CA MET A 221 -16.79 2.88 -24.65
C MET A 221 -16.29 4.11 -23.88
N LYS A 222 -15.06 4.56 -24.14
CA LYS A 222 -14.38 5.68 -23.44
C LYS A 222 -14.25 5.47 -21.93
N ILE A 223 -14.10 4.23 -21.49
CA ILE A 223 -13.85 3.89 -20.09
C ILE A 223 -12.41 4.25 -19.72
N ASN A 224 -12.23 4.94 -18.60
CA ASN A 224 -10.91 5.24 -18.06
C ASN A 224 -10.35 4.02 -17.30
N TYR A 225 -9.96 2.98 -18.04
CA TYR A 225 -9.39 1.78 -17.42
C TYR A 225 -7.89 1.92 -17.12
N SER A 226 -7.42 1.18 -16.12
CA SER A 226 -6.00 1.13 -15.79
C SER A 226 -5.18 0.41 -16.84
N LYS A 227 -4.05 1.00 -17.19
CA LYS A 227 -3.04 0.38 -18.07
C LYS A 227 -1.92 -0.32 -17.30
N ALA A 228 -2.07 -0.52 -15.99
CA ALA A 228 -1.09 -1.20 -15.13
C ALA A 228 -0.68 -2.60 -15.63
N TYR A 229 -1.53 -3.24 -16.44
CA TYR A 229 -1.17 -4.48 -17.15
C TYR A 229 0.05 -4.31 -18.05
N PHE A 230 0.26 -3.11 -18.61
CA PHE A 230 1.36 -2.78 -19.53
C PHE A 230 2.52 -2.05 -18.84
N ASP A 231 2.50 -1.94 -17.51
CA ASP A 231 3.49 -1.16 -16.79
C ASP A 231 4.92 -1.62 -17.05
N LEU A 232 5.79 -0.62 -17.12
CA LEU A 232 7.22 -0.81 -16.98
C LEU A 232 7.60 -0.67 -15.50
N LYS A 233 8.21 -1.69 -14.95
CA LYS A 233 8.88 -1.60 -13.65
C LYS A 233 10.25 -0.96 -13.86
N THR A 234 10.55 0.08 -13.11
CA THR A 234 11.87 0.69 -13.07
C THR A 234 12.61 0.26 -11.80
N SER A 235 13.91 0.14 -11.87
CA SER A 235 14.79 -0.01 -10.72
C SER A 235 16.15 0.62 -11.01
N VAL A 236 16.82 1.05 -9.95
CA VAL A 236 18.14 1.68 -10.05
C VAL A 236 19.15 0.80 -9.33
N LEU A 237 20.16 0.36 -10.05
CA LEU A 237 21.20 -0.54 -9.56
C LEU A 237 22.54 0.20 -9.47
N PRO A 238 23.41 -0.16 -8.53
CA PRO A 238 24.79 0.37 -8.53
C PRO A 238 25.54 -0.08 -9.79
N SER A 239 26.41 0.77 -10.31
CA SER A 239 27.40 0.32 -11.29
C SER A 239 28.44 -0.60 -10.64
N ALA A 240 29.10 -1.46 -11.42
CA ALA A 240 30.05 -2.44 -10.91
C ALA A 240 31.18 -1.82 -10.04
N ASN A 241 31.55 -0.57 -10.31
CA ASN A 241 32.64 0.14 -9.61
C ASN A 241 32.12 1.26 -8.70
N TYR A 242 30.82 1.32 -8.41
CA TYR A 242 30.19 2.36 -7.60
C TYR A 242 30.54 3.79 -8.05
N ASN A 243 30.58 4.01 -9.37
CA ASN A 243 30.88 5.31 -9.98
C ASN A 243 29.73 5.86 -10.83
N GLY A 244 28.51 5.46 -10.52
CA GLY A 244 27.29 5.82 -11.18
C GLY A 244 26.20 4.77 -10.96
N VAL A 245 25.11 4.91 -11.65
CA VAL A 245 23.97 4.00 -11.52
C VAL A 245 23.60 3.38 -12.86
N GLN A 246 22.80 2.32 -12.80
CA GLN A 246 22.23 1.64 -13.96
C GLN A 246 20.70 1.67 -13.83
N TRP A 247 20.03 2.32 -14.77
CA TRP A 247 18.59 2.33 -14.86
C TRP A 247 18.07 1.10 -15.58
N LYS A 248 17.33 0.25 -14.88
CA LYS A 248 16.76 -1.00 -15.37
C LYS A 248 15.27 -0.84 -15.64
N LEU A 249 14.83 -1.33 -16.80
CA LEU A 249 13.44 -1.39 -17.21
C LEU A 249 13.02 -2.85 -17.37
N GLU A 250 11.89 -3.22 -16.80
CA GLU A 250 11.32 -4.56 -16.90
C GLU A 250 9.83 -4.50 -17.19
N THR A 251 9.32 -5.47 -17.92
CA THR A 251 7.89 -5.71 -18.06
C THR A 251 7.57 -7.16 -17.72
N LYS A 252 6.38 -7.38 -17.14
CA LYS A 252 5.86 -8.74 -16.89
C LYS A 252 5.34 -9.45 -18.15
N LEU A 253 5.23 -8.71 -19.26
CA LEU A 253 4.73 -9.25 -20.52
C LEU A 253 5.83 -9.96 -21.30
N LYS A 254 5.53 -11.15 -21.83
CA LYS A 254 6.46 -11.95 -22.65
C LYS A 254 6.64 -11.38 -24.05
N SER A 255 5.74 -10.53 -24.52
CA SER A 255 5.76 -9.89 -25.84
C SER A 255 5.76 -8.38 -25.71
N GLY A 256 6.24 -7.69 -26.72
CA GLY A 256 6.35 -6.24 -26.76
C GLY A 256 7.78 -5.76 -26.85
N MET A 257 7.94 -4.46 -26.98
CA MET A 257 9.23 -3.82 -27.17
C MET A 257 9.42 -2.69 -26.14
N ILE A 258 10.51 -2.73 -25.40
CA ILE A 258 10.93 -1.63 -24.55
C ILE A 258 11.88 -0.73 -25.33
N LYS A 259 11.63 0.55 -25.32
CA LYS A 259 12.52 1.59 -25.84
C LYS A 259 12.82 2.61 -24.73
N TYR A 260 13.87 3.40 -24.92
CA TYR A 260 14.20 4.47 -24.00
C TYR A 260 14.73 5.69 -24.72
N GLN A 261 14.65 6.84 -24.06
CA GLN A 261 15.20 8.12 -24.46
C GLN A 261 15.96 8.70 -23.27
N ALA A 262 17.17 9.16 -23.49
CA ALA A 262 17.99 9.81 -22.46
C ALA A 262 18.09 11.30 -22.76
N ASP A 263 17.83 12.12 -21.74
CA ASP A 263 17.83 13.58 -21.81
C ASP A 263 16.95 14.15 -22.96
N ASP A 264 17.20 15.38 -23.37
CA ASP A 264 16.53 16.04 -24.49
C ASP A 264 16.97 15.50 -25.88
N ASN A 265 17.74 14.42 -25.89
CA ASN A 265 18.10 13.75 -27.12
C ASN A 265 16.82 13.18 -27.78
N LYS A 266 16.44 13.68 -28.96
CA LYS A 266 15.25 13.23 -29.69
C LYS A 266 15.33 11.75 -30.14
N LYS A 267 16.48 11.09 -29.96
CA LYS A 267 16.70 9.73 -30.40
C LYS A 267 16.13 8.72 -29.39
N ILE A 268 15.14 7.96 -29.83
CA ILE A 268 14.60 6.82 -29.10
C ILE A 268 15.39 5.57 -29.49
N SER A 269 15.94 4.86 -28.51
CA SER A 269 16.74 3.66 -28.70
C SER A 269 15.98 2.43 -28.18
N THR A 270 16.26 1.25 -28.76
CA THR A 270 15.76 -0.02 -28.22
C THR A 270 16.49 -0.34 -26.91
N TYR A 271 15.74 -0.72 -25.90
CA TYR A 271 16.28 -1.14 -24.61
C TYR A 271 16.65 -2.60 -24.66
N LEU A 272 17.91 -2.93 -24.41
CA LEU A 272 18.44 -4.30 -24.38
C LEU A 272 19.10 -4.64 -23.04
N LEU A 273 19.73 -3.66 -22.41
CA LEU A 273 20.47 -3.78 -21.15
C LEU A 273 20.23 -2.53 -20.30
N PRO A 274 20.46 -2.58 -18.98
CA PRO A 274 20.35 -1.42 -18.11
C PRO A 274 21.16 -0.23 -18.63
N VAL A 275 20.53 0.94 -18.63
CA VAL A 275 21.11 2.20 -19.15
C VAL A 275 22.03 2.77 -18.09
N LYS A 276 23.31 2.99 -18.45
CA LYS A 276 24.29 3.64 -17.55
C LYS A 276 23.94 5.11 -17.43
N VAL A 277 23.92 5.62 -16.19
CA VAL A 277 23.68 7.01 -15.84
C VAL A 277 24.83 7.47 -14.94
N ASN A 278 25.50 8.55 -15.29
CA ASN A 278 26.67 9.07 -14.58
C ASN A 278 26.64 10.60 -14.38
N LYS A 279 25.50 11.22 -14.67
CA LYS A 279 25.23 12.65 -14.45
C LYS A 279 23.75 12.87 -14.26
N SER A 280 23.38 14.02 -13.72
CA SER A 280 21.98 14.44 -13.63
C SER A 280 21.33 14.42 -15.01
N SER A 281 20.18 13.77 -15.14
CA SER A 281 19.51 13.52 -16.40
C SER A 281 18.06 13.09 -16.21
N VAL A 282 17.26 13.23 -17.26
CA VAL A 282 15.87 12.72 -17.30
C VAL A 282 15.79 11.62 -18.34
N LEU A 283 15.43 10.41 -17.92
CA LEU A 283 15.24 9.28 -18.80
C LEU A 283 13.76 8.93 -18.94
N LYS A 284 13.35 8.57 -20.16
CA LYS A 284 12.00 8.09 -20.43
C LYS A 284 12.06 6.67 -20.98
N GLY A 285 11.25 5.76 -20.41
CA GLY A 285 11.04 4.40 -20.88
C GLY A 285 9.68 4.28 -21.55
N PHE A 286 9.61 3.53 -22.61
CA PHE A 286 8.42 3.34 -23.43
C PHE A 286 8.17 1.86 -23.63
N PHE A 287 6.96 1.40 -23.36
CA PHE A 287 6.53 0.05 -23.70
C PHE A 287 5.58 0.06 -24.89
N TYR A 288 5.91 -0.71 -25.92
CA TYR A 288 5.11 -0.88 -27.10
C TYR A 288 4.56 -2.30 -27.18
N ASN A 289 3.24 -2.41 -27.32
CA ASN A 289 2.55 -3.66 -27.68
C ASN A 289 2.26 -3.63 -29.19
N GLY A 290 3.08 -4.32 -29.97
CA GLY A 290 3.12 -4.14 -31.43
C GLY A 290 3.59 -2.71 -31.78
N THR A 291 2.72 -1.96 -32.47
CA THR A 291 2.99 -0.56 -32.81
C THR A 291 2.39 0.45 -31.83
N LYS A 292 1.51 0.01 -30.93
CA LYS A 292 0.81 0.87 -29.95
C LYS A 292 1.69 1.13 -28.74
N LEU A 293 1.89 2.41 -28.42
CA LEU A 293 2.50 2.85 -27.16
C LEU A 293 1.48 2.66 -26.02
N GLU A 294 1.79 1.82 -25.04
CA GLU A 294 0.88 1.49 -23.95
C GLU A 294 1.32 2.09 -22.59
N SER A 295 2.63 2.18 -22.33
CA SER A 295 3.14 2.72 -21.08
C SER A 295 4.35 3.61 -21.30
N VAL A 296 4.44 4.67 -20.49
CA VAL A 296 5.60 5.56 -20.41
C VAL A 296 5.97 5.74 -18.95
N VAL A 297 7.24 5.57 -18.64
CA VAL A 297 7.81 5.91 -17.34
C VAL A 297 8.87 6.97 -17.51
N THR A 298 8.96 7.89 -16.55
CA THR A 298 9.98 8.94 -16.53
C THR A 298 10.75 8.82 -15.22
N GLU A 299 12.07 8.81 -15.31
CA GLU A 299 12.95 8.81 -14.15
C GLU A 299 13.88 10.03 -14.21
N LYS A 300 14.00 10.74 -13.11
CA LYS A 300 14.79 11.94 -12.99
C LYS A 300 15.93 11.70 -12.00
N PHE A 301 17.13 11.78 -12.50
CA PHE A 301 18.34 11.54 -11.71
C PHE A 301 18.99 12.85 -11.29
N HIS A 302 19.27 12.98 -9.99
CA HIS A 302 19.99 14.07 -9.35
C HIS A 302 21.33 13.55 -8.87
N PHE A 303 22.39 13.85 -9.62
CA PHE A 303 23.74 13.39 -9.28
C PHE A 303 24.43 14.31 -8.31
N ASN A 304 24.94 13.74 -7.24
CA ASN A 304 25.77 14.35 -6.21
C ASN A 304 26.94 13.43 -5.88
N LYS A 305 27.79 13.77 -4.91
CA LYS A 305 29.00 12.99 -4.56
C LYS A 305 28.69 11.61 -3.99
N ALA A 306 27.48 11.41 -3.40
CA ALA A 306 27.05 10.11 -2.88
C ALA A 306 26.37 9.22 -3.92
N THR A 307 25.91 9.78 -5.05
CA THR A 307 25.14 9.03 -6.04
C THR A 307 25.94 7.85 -6.60
N GLY A 308 25.37 6.65 -6.49
CA GLY A 308 25.96 5.39 -6.97
C GLY A 308 27.05 4.85 -6.06
N LYS A 309 27.30 5.41 -4.90
CA LYS A 309 28.34 5.00 -3.95
C LYS A 309 27.91 3.80 -3.12
N LYS A 310 28.92 3.15 -2.50
CA LYS A 310 28.66 2.04 -1.60
C LYS A 310 28.02 2.56 -0.31
N ILE A 311 26.92 1.92 0.08
CA ILE A 311 26.18 2.27 1.29
C ILE A 311 25.79 1.01 2.05
N THR A 312 25.75 1.10 3.36
CA THR A 312 25.24 0.06 4.27
C THR A 312 24.23 0.66 5.23
N LEU A 313 23.24 -0.15 5.60
CA LEU A 313 22.27 0.14 6.65
C LEU A 313 22.60 -0.72 7.87
N THR A 314 22.65 -0.13 9.06
CA THR A 314 22.80 -0.87 10.33
C THR A 314 21.57 -1.75 10.58
N LYS A 315 20.38 -1.24 10.27
CA LYS A 315 19.11 -1.97 10.40
C LYS A 315 18.31 -1.86 9.10
N ALA A 316 17.79 -2.99 8.63
CA ALA A 316 16.93 -3.01 7.45
C ALA A 316 15.64 -2.19 7.65
N ALA A 317 15.18 -1.54 6.59
CA ALA A 317 13.86 -0.92 6.55
C ALA A 317 12.74 -1.96 6.73
N SER A 318 11.55 -1.49 7.04
CA SER A 318 10.35 -2.33 7.14
C SER A 318 10.10 -3.11 5.84
N PRO A 319 9.70 -4.39 5.93
CA PRO A 319 9.31 -5.17 4.74
C PRO A 319 8.15 -4.56 3.93
N ASN A 320 7.36 -3.68 4.55
CA ASN A 320 6.29 -2.96 3.87
C ASN A 320 6.80 -1.82 2.99
N TYR A 321 7.98 -1.28 3.31
CA TYR A 321 8.60 -0.14 2.61
C TYR A 321 10.11 -0.35 2.48
N PRO A 322 10.54 -1.40 1.74
CA PRO A 322 11.94 -1.79 1.68
C PRO A 322 12.74 -1.00 0.63
N GLY A 323 12.08 -0.17 -0.20
CA GLY A 323 12.68 0.42 -1.38
C GLY A 323 13.43 -0.62 -2.23
N ASP A 324 14.57 -0.24 -2.77
CA ASP A 324 15.56 -1.14 -3.40
C ASP A 324 16.72 -1.45 -2.39
N GLY A 325 16.41 -1.52 -1.08
CA GLY A 325 17.39 -1.68 0.00
C GLY A 325 18.18 -0.41 0.28
N ALA A 326 19.32 -0.53 0.94
CA ALA A 326 20.16 0.61 1.33
C ALA A 326 20.48 1.54 0.16
N PHE A 327 20.66 0.98 -1.04
CA PHE A 327 21.02 1.72 -2.24
C PHE A 327 19.97 2.77 -2.66
N THR A 328 18.73 2.63 -2.21
CA THR A 328 17.68 3.65 -2.41
C THR A 328 18.16 5.04 -1.99
N LEU A 329 18.93 5.13 -0.90
CA LEU A 329 19.35 6.41 -0.32
C LEU A 329 20.50 7.12 -1.06
N VAL A 330 21.08 6.48 -2.08
CA VAL A 330 22.19 7.05 -2.88
C VAL A 330 22.03 6.71 -4.37
N ASN A 331 20.82 6.47 -4.81
CA ASN A 331 20.55 6.09 -6.20
C ASN A 331 20.33 7.31 -7.12
N GLY A 332 20.25 8.50 -6.55
CA GLY A 332 20.04 9.76 -7.27
C GLY A 332 18.60 10.04 -7.65
N VAL A 333 17.63 9.29 -7.14
CA VAL A 333 16.20 9.50 -7.41
C VAL A 333 15.52 10.04 -6.17
N ILE A 334 14.92 11.22 -6.31
CA ILE A 334 14.16 11.88 -5.26
C ILE A 334 12.67 11.71 -5.52
N ASN A 335 11.91 11.37 -4.49
CA ASN A 335 10.46 11.27 -4.60
C ASN A 335 9.80 12.65 -4.66
N GLU A 336 9.58 13.15 -5.87
CA GLU A 336 8.90 14.45 -6.10
C GLU A 336 7.36 14.34 -5.97
N LYS A 337 6.79 13.12 -5.92
CA LYS A 337 5.33 12.90 -5.88
C LYS A 337 4.74 13.03 -4.47
N GLY A 338 5.56 12.86 -3.44
CA GLY A 338 5.11 12.89 -2.05
C GLY A 338 4.22 11.71 -1.66
N LEU A 339 4.35 10.57 -2.35
CA LEU A 339 3.55 9.37 -2.11
C LEU A 339 4.35 8.36 -1.29
N GLY A 340 3.98 8.15 -0.04
CA GLY A 340 4.67 7.25 0.89
C GLY A 340 4.71 5.77 0.46
N LYS A 341 3.86 5.36 -0.48
CA LYS A 341 3.85 4.00 -1.05
C LYS A 341 4.77 3.83 -2.25
N SER A 342 5.49 4.87 -2.63
CA SER A 342 6.48 4.78 -3.68
C SER A 342 7.64 3.85 -3.28
N ARG A 343 8.18 3.10 -4.25
CA ARG A 343 9.41 2.30 -4.08
C ARG A 343 10.66 3.13 -3.76
N GLU A 344 10.55 4.45 -3.91
CA GLU A 344 11.64 5.40 -3.69
C GLU A 344 11.90 5.66 -2.21
N PHE A 345 11.05 5.18 -1.30
CA PHE A 345 11.23 5.34 0.14
C PHE A 345 11.69 4.08 0.85
N LEU A 346 12.57 4.27 1.83
CA LEU A 346 12.76 3.36 2.95
C LEU A 346 11.90 3.82 4.12
N GLY A 347 11.08 2.91 4.68
CA GLY A 347 10.24 3.21 5.84
C GLY A 347 10.70 2.47 7.10
N PHE A 348 10.77 3.19 8.23
CA PHE A 348 11.19 2.66 9.53
C PHE A 348 10.09 2.91 10.56
N SER A 349 9.55 1.84 11.16
CA SER A 349 8.48 1.94 12.16
C SER A 349 9.05 2.05 13.58
N GLY A 350 9.19 3.28 14.07
CA GLY A 350 9.74 3.56 15.40
C GLY A 350 11.24 3.37 15.52
N ASP A 351 11.91 2.93 14.47
CA ASP A 351 13.36 2.74 14.40
C ASP A 351 14.04 3.92 13.72
N ASP A 352 15.30 4.16 14.06
CA ASP A 352 16.16 5.13 13.39
C ASP A 352 16.66 4.58 12.06
N CYS A 353 17.01 5.47 11.13
CA CYS A 353 17.75 5.13 9.92
C CYS A 353 19.24 5.48 10.15
N GLU A 354 20.08 4.47 10.24
CA GLU A 354 21.53 4.63 10.41
C GLU A 354 22.25 4.04 9.22
N VAL A 355 23.04 4.86 8.52
CA VAL A 355 23.75 4.50 7.29
C VAL A 355 25.23 4.88 7.37
N GLU A 356 26.02 4.12 6.62
CA GLU A 356 27.42 4.44 6.32
C GLU A 356 27.62 4.48 4.81
N ILE A 357 28.18 5.60 4.31
CA ILE A 357 28.43 5.86 2.89
C ILE A 357 29.94 5.94 2.66
N ASP A 358 30.49 5.11 1.75
CA ASP A 358 31.86 5.19 1.26
C ASP A 358 31.90 5.96 -0.06
N LEU A 359 32.40 7.19 -0.06
CA LEU A 359 32.55 8.02 -1.25
C LEU A 359 33.63 7.49 -2.23
N GLY A 360 34.39 6.46 -1.80
CA GLY A 360 35.45 5.84 -2.59
C GLY A 360 36.80 6.53 -2.48
N ASN A 361 36.82 7.86 -2.39
CA ASN A 361 38.04 8.67 -2.22
C ASN A 361 37.78 9.77 -1.19
N ILE A 362 38.84 10.32 -0.61
CA ILE A 362 38.77 11.53 0.22
C ILE A 362 38.26 12.65 -0.70
N THR A 363 37.16 13.25 -0.31
CA THR A 363 36.39 14.22 -1.10
C THR A 363 36.01 15.40 -0.19
N ASP A 364 36.05 16.62 -0.68
CA ASP A 364 35.53 17.77 0.06
C ASP A 364 34.01 17.66 0.23
N VAL A 365 33.51 18.03 1.38
CA VAL A 365 32.08 17.96 1.69
C VAL A 365 31.67 19.28 2.32
N LYS A 366 30.73 19.99 1.66
CA LYS A 366 30.20 21.27 2.14
C LYS A 366 28.86 21.11 2.85
N ASN A 367 28.02 20.23 2.35
CA ASN A 367 26.75 19.93 3.00
C ASN A 367 26.29 18.49 2.71
N VAL A 368 25.44 17.98 3.58
CA VAL A 368 24.70 16.74 3.43
C VAL A 368 23.22 17.08 3.45
N ILE A 369 22.45 16.59 2.49
CA ILE A 369 21.01 16.81 2.43
C ILE A 369 20.30 15.47 2.57
N VAL A 370 19.38 15.40 3.50
CA VAL A 370 18.52 14.23 3.72
C VAL A 370 17.12 14.57 3.24
N HIS A 371 16.61 13.73 2.33
CA HIS A 371 15.26 13.82 1.79
C HIS A 371 14.36 12.81 2.47
N GLY A 372 13.08 13.16 2.68
CA GLY A 372 12.11 12.30 3.32
C GLY A 372 10.68 12.79 3.12
N LEU A 373 9.75 12.15 3.83
CA LEU A 373 8.32 12.43 3.75
C LEU A 373 7.76 12.82 5.10
N THR A 374 6.76 13.70 5.10
CA THR A 374 5.92 13.98 6.27
C THR A 374 4.44 13.91 5.88
N GLU A 375 3.70 12.94 6.45
CA GLU A 375 2.27 12.75 6.24
C GLU A 375 1.64 12.29 7.56
N LYS A 376 1.33 13.25 8.42
CA LYS A 376 0.89 12.98 9.80
C LYS A 376 -0.35 12.12 9.90
N GLY A 377 -1.27 12.21 8.93
CA GLY A 377 -2.46 11.36 8.85
C GLY A 377 -2.13 9.87 8.73
N SER A 378 -1.04 9.53 8.06
CA SER A 378 -0.48 8.17 7.92
C SER A 378 0.61 7.85 8.95
N TRP A 379 0.72 8.64 10.01
CA TRP A 379 1.70 8.52 11.10
C TRP A 379 3.15 8.70 10.66
N ILE A 380 3.40 9.30 9.49
CA ILE A 380 4.73 9.63 8.99
C ILE A 380 5.10 11.02 9.52
N TYR A 381 6.08 11.05 10.41
CA TYR A 381 6.52 12.27 11.09
C TYR A 381 7.93 12.66 10.66
N PRO A 382 8.28 13.97 10.69
CA PRO A 382 9.65 14.41 10.46
C PRO A 382 10.60 13.70 11.43
N HIS A 383 11.85 13.52 11.01
CA HIS A 383 12.90 13.07 11.92
C HIS A 383 13.05 14.01 13.13
N LYS A 384 13.50 13.47 14.27
CA LYS A 384 13.73 14.24 15.49
C LYS A 384 14.99 15.11 15.38
N ASN A 385 16.08 14.52 14.92
CA ASN A 385 17.36 15.15 14.62
C ASN A 385 18.17 14.23 13.69
N ILE A 386 19.28 14.76 13.18
CA ILE A 386 20.25 14.03 12.37
C ILE A 386 21.62 14.19 13.03
N GLU A 387 22.37 13.11 13.12
CA GLU A 387 23.75 13.06 13.57
C GLU A 387 24.65 12.73 12.39
N LEU A 388 25.77 13.42 12.25
CA LEU A 388 26.74 13.23 11.19
C LEU A 388 28.13 13.05 11.76
N LYS A 389 28.78 11.95 11.39
CA LYS A 389 30.19 11.68 11.70
C LYS A 389 30.95 11.39 10.41
N ILE A 390 32.21 11.71 10.37
CA ILE A 390 33.08 11.50 9.21
C ILE A 390 34.32 10.69 9.58
N SER A 391 34.86 9.97 8.59
CA SER A 391 36.09 9.21 8.74
C SER A 391 36.86 9.13 7.42
N ASN A 392 38.19 9.00 7.47
CA ASN A 392 39.01 8.74 6.30
C ASN A 392 39.45 7.28 6.18
N ASP A 393 39.37 6.49 7.25
CA ASP A 393 39.77 5.08 7.31
C ASP A 393 38.57 4.11 7.41
N GLY A 394 37.36 4.60 7.73
CA GLY A 394 36.16 3.79 7.91
C GLY A 394 36.04 3.13 9.30
N GLU A 395 37.00 3.38 10.19
CA GLU A 395 37.03 2.82 11.55
C GLU A 395 36.87 3.92 12.60
N ASN A 396 37.60 5.01 12.47
CA ASN A 396 37.65 6.11 13.42
C ASN A 396 36.76 7.26 12.93
N PHE A 397 35.53 7.33 13.47
CA PHE A 397 34.54 8.37 13.13
C PHE A 397 34.58 9.53 14.12
N ASN A 398 34.69 10.73 13.60
CA ASN A 398 34.69 11.97 14.37
C ASN A 398 33.40 12.78 14.11
N ASP A 399 32.91 13.44 15.16
CA ASP A 399 31.81 14.38 15.06
C ASP A 399 32.24 15.61 14.26
N VAL A 400 31.31 16.17 13.48
CA VAL A 400 31.49 17.42 12.76
C VAL A 400 30.44 18.44 13.17
N SER A 401 30.84 19.73 13.14
CA SER A 401 29.92 20.83 13.42
C SER A 401 29.20 21.27 12.13
N PHE A 402 27.89 21.42 12.20
CA PHE A 402 27.06 21.87 11.08
C PHE A 402 25.89 22.72 11.57
N ASP A 403 25.35 23.53 10.68
CA ASP A 403 24.06 24.19 10.86
C ASP A 403 22.96 23.39 10.15
N VAL A 404 21.75 23.40 10.70
CA VAL A 404 20.62 22.62 10.16
C VAL A 404 19.57 23.57 9.59
N ALA A 405 19.16 23.31 8.35
CA ALA A 405 18.03 23.97 7.72
C ALA A 405 17.05 22.91 7.23
N THR A 406 15.80 22.97 7.70
CA THR A 406 14.75 22.04 7.32
C THR A 406 13.61 22.81 6.63
N GLU A 407 13.17 22.30 5.49
CA GLU A 407 12.06 22.86 4.71
C GLU A 407 11.13 21.74 4.21
N ILE A 408 9.88 22.09 3.96
CA ILE A 408 8.92 21.22 3.27
C ILE A 408 8.79 21.73 1.85
N VAL A 409 9.17 20.91 0.88
CA VAL A 409 9.09 21.22 -0.54
C VAL A 409 7.83 20.58 -1.12
N GLY A 410 7.02 21.37 -1.83
CA GLY A 410 5.72 20.88 -2.32
C GLY A 410 4.76 20.52 -1.18
N ASN A 411 4.04 19.43 -1.32
CA ASN A 411 2.96 19.09 -0.38
C ASN A 411 3.46 18.40 0.90
N GLN A 412 4.48 17.55 0.83
CA GLN A 412 4.84 16.67 1.95
C GLN A 412 6.32 16.25 1.96
N HIS A 413 7.09 16.63 0.96
CA HIS A 413 8.49 16.24 0.84
C HIS A 413 9.36 17.08 1.80
N LEU A 414 10.04 16.38 2.71
CA LEU A 414 10.92 16.97 3.72
C LEU A 414 12.34 17.01 3.20
N ARG A 415 12.97 18.18 3.22
CA ARG A 415 14.37 18.38 2.87
C ARG A 415 15.12 18.98 4.05
N THR A 416 16.13 18.29 4.55
CA THR A 416 16.97 18.76 5.66
C THR A 416 18.40 18.85 5.23
N SER A 417 18.93 20.06 5.24
CA SER A 417 20.33 20.36 4.89
C SER A 417 21.18 20.51 6.13
N LEU A 418 22.28 19.75 6.21
CA LEU A 418 23.35 19.87 7.19
C LEU A 418 24.51 20.63 6.54
N ILE A 419 24.68 21.90 6.87
CA ILE A 419 25.69 22.78 6.29
C ILE A 419 26.93 22.75 7.18
N LEU A 420 28.02 22.17 6.71
CA LEU A 420 29.25 22.05 7.50
C LEU A 420 29.87 23.41 7.78
N LYS A 421 30.30 23.64 9.03
CA LYS A 421 30.88 24.92 9.46
C LYS A 421 32.30 25.12 8.97
N ASP A 422 33.05 24.03 8.77
CA ASP A 422 34.38 24.06 8.17
C ASP A 422 34.26 23.79 6.67
N GLU A 423 34.42 24.82 5.86
CA GLU A 423 34.40 24.75 4.39
C GLU A 423 35.50 23.88 3.77
N LYS A 424 36.52 23.49 4.55
CA LYS A 424 37.63 22.65 4.10
C LYS A 424 37.47 21.19 4.56
N THR A 425 36.31 20.80 5.06
CA THR A 425 36.05 19.44 5.51
C THR A 425 36.23 18.47 4.34
N THR A 426 37.16 17.52 4.50
CA THR A 426 37.36 16.44 3.53
C THR A 426 37.18 15.09 4.23
N THR A 427 36.50 14.13 3.57
CA THR A 427 36.28 12.81 4.12
C THR A 427 36.05 11.78 3.02
N ARG A 428 36.26 10.50 3.34
CA ARG A 428 35.87 9.39 2.50
C ARG A 428 34.59 8.72 2.99
N TYR A 429 34.41 8.60 4.30
CA TYR A 429 33.25 7.91 4.89
C TYR A 429 32.37 8.88 5.66
N LEU A 430 31.06 8.75 5.48
CA LEU A 430 30.06 9.44 6.28
C LEU A 430 29.22 8.41 7.01
N LYS A 431 29.03 8.61 8.32
CA LYS A 431 28.05 7.90 9.13
C LYS A 431 26.94 8.86 9.53
N ILE A 432 25.72 8.55 9.12
CA ILE A 432 24.56 9.41 9.29
C ILE A 432 23.51 8.64 10.05
N THR A 433 23.05 9.22 11.17
CA THR A 433 21.95 8.66 11.96
C THR A 433 20.77 9.63 11.92
N ILE A 434 19.68 9.22 11.29
CA ILE A 434 18.42 9.97 11.17
C ILE A 434 17.50 9.43 12.25
N ARG A 435 17.27 10.21 13.32
CA ARG A 435 16.49 9.79 14.47
C ARG A 435 15.00 9.84 14.20
N ASN A 436 14.32 8.73 14.42
CA ASN A 436 12.88 8.65 14.35
C ASN A 436 12.22 9.62 15.36
N TYR A 437 11.05 10.11 15.04
CA TYR A 437 10.25 10.97 15.94
C TYR A 437 9.97 10.28 17.29
N GLY A 438 9.83 8.96 17.28
CA GLY A 438 9.58 8.14 18.44
C GLY A 438 8.09 7.88 18.68
N THR A 439 7.65 7.90 19.93
CA THR A 439 6.22 7.72 20.27
C THR A 439 5.45 9.01 20.01
N ILE A 440 4.35 8.91 19.27
CA ILE A 440 3.51 10.04 18.89
C ILE A 440 2.78 10.57 20.13
N PRO A 441 2.88 11.89 20.44
CA PRO A 441 2.26 12.49 21.61
C PRO A 441 0.73 12.47 21.57
N SER A 442 0.11 12.61 22.76
CA SER A 442 -1.34 12.78 22.88
C SER A 442 -1.82 14.02 22.09
N GLY A 443 -2.98 13.90 21.45
CA GLY A 443 -3.58 14.95 20.62
C GLY A 443 -3.08 15.00 19.18
N MET A 444 -2.13 14.15 18.77
CA MET A 444 -1.66 14.02 17.40
C MET A 444 -2.17 12.73 16.76
N ALA A 445 -2.23 12.70 15.41
CA ALA A 445 -2.67 11.53 14.67
C ALA A 445 -1.77 10.31 14.98
N GLY A 446 -2.36 9.21 15.44
CA GLY A 446 -1.62 8.02 15.88
C GLY A 446 -1.04 8.11 17.29
N ALA A 447 -1.59 8.96 18.16
CA ALA A 447 -1.12 9.13 19.53
C ALA A 447 -0.93 7.79 20.25
N GLY A 448 0.21 7.63 20.93
CA GLY A 448 0.60 6.42 21.65
C GLY A 448 1.29 5.36 20.78
N HIS A 449 1.20 5.43 19.45
CA HIS A 449 1.93 4.55 18.54
C HIS A 449 3.33 5.08 18.22
N LYS A 450 4.15 4.22 17.64
CA LYS A 450 5.44 4.62 17.07
C LYS A 450 5.25 5.33 15.74
N ALA A 451 5.97 6.43 15.54
CA ALA A 451 5.96 7.15 14.28
C ALA A 451 6.70 6.36 13.19
N TRP A 452 6.28 6.56 11.95
CA TRP A 452 7.05 6.17 10.79
C TRP A 452 8.07 7.25 10.42
N LEU A 453 9.29 6.82 10.08
CA LEU A 453 10.32 7.63 9.44
C LEU A 453 10.47 7.14 7.99
N PHE A 454 10.34 8.05 7.02
CA PHE A 454 10.51 7.76 5.60
C PHE A 454 11.66 8.59 5.05
N VAL A 455 12.60 7.92 4.37
CA VAL A 455 13.79 8.53 3.75
C VAL A 455 13.92 8.00 2.33
N ASP A 456 14.22 8.88 1.36
CA ASP A 456 14.34 8.52 -0.06
C ASP A 456 15.74 8.76 -0.63
N GLU A 457 16.41 9.87 -0.30
CA GLU A 457 17.73 10.15 -0.85
C GLU A 457 18.61 10.89 0.17
N ILE A 458 19.91 10.67 0.10
CA ILE A 458 20.95 11.39 0.82
C ILE A 458 21.93 11.98 -0.18
N GLU A 459 21.94 13.31 -0.30
CA GLU A 459 22.88 14.02 -1.14
C GLU A 459 24.12 14.44 -0.34
N VAL A 460 25.29 14.36 -0.97
CA VAL A 460 26.55 14.90 -0.46
C VAL A 460 27.10 15.88 -1.48
N ASN A 461 27.31 17.14 -1.08
CA ASN A 461 27.74 18.21 -1.97
C ASN A 461 29.02 18.94 -1.49
#